data_bfc5514d6aa82acac3da24a625fdf492
#
_entry.id   bfc5514d6aa82acac3da24a625fdf492
#
_cell.length_a   1.000
_cell.length_b   1.000
_cell.length_c   1.000
_cell.angle_alpha   90.00
_cell.angle_beta   90.00
_cell.angle_gamma   90.00
#
_symmetry.space_group_name_H-M   'P 1'
#
loop_
_entity.id
_entity.type
_entity.pdbx_description
1 polymer ?
#
loop_
_entity_poly.entity_id
_entity_poly.type
_entity_poly.pdbx_seq_one_letter_code
_entity_poly.pdbx_strand_id
1 'polypeptide(L)'
;MLPTPSTSHVCFDRVYEPAEDSYLLLDTLSSSSESAFLSERFPSSVAPPLVLEVGVGSGVVLAFVAANARSIFGRCDILTLGTDINSFACQAASQTVSTAIKEREQLPDRSLFLDVVNGDLASSIRPHSIDVFIFNPPYVPAELPDFTRHADYNAVPEGKTRTSFEQDSYLLELSYAGGEDGMVVTNRMLEQISDILSEGRGVGYVLLCAQNKPEAVKQQIRDWGSGWQAETVGKSGKKAGWEKLHIVRIWKE
;
A
#
# COMPACT_ATOMS: atom_id res chain seq x y z
N MET A 1 17.17 0.32 11.87
CA MET A 1 16.33 0.62 10.69
C MET A 1 16.73 -0.34 9.60
N LEU A 2 15.78 -1.04 9.00
CA LEU A 2 16.02 -1.93 7.86
C LEU A 2 16.31 -1.10 6.60
N PRO A 3 17.08 -1.60 5.62
CA PRO A 3 17.42 -0.83 4.43
C PRO A 3 16.18 -0.55 3.58
N THR A 4 16.04 0.70 3.15
CA THR A 4 14.99 1.15 2.24
C THR A 4 15.33 0.77 0.79
N PRO A 5 14.41 0.17 0.02
CA PRO A 5 14.62 -0.12 -1.39
C PRO A 5 14.91 1.13 -2.22
N SER A 6 15.75 0.99 -3.25
CA SER A 6 16.05 2.08 -4.18
C SER A 6 14.88 2.29 -5.16
N THR A 7 14.48 3.55 -5.32
CA THR A 7 13.48 4.01 -6.29
C THR A 7 14.08 4.96 -7.32
N SER A 8 15.41 4.94 -7.50
CA SER A 8 16.14 5.89 -8.37
C SER A 8 15.80 5.80 -9.86
N HIS A 9 15.16 4.72 -10.30
CA HIS A 9 14.68 4.51 -11.67
C HIS A 9 13.29 5.08 -11.94
N VAL A 10 12.57 5.52 -10.88
CA VAL A 10 11.17 5.99 -10.96
C VAL A 10 11.12 7.41 -11.50
N CYS A 11 10.20 7.66 -12.44
CA CYS A 11 9.91 8.99 -12.93
C CYS A 11 8.86 9.66 -12.03
N PHE A 12 9.31 10.51 -11.12
CA PHE A 12 8.44 11.19 -10.14
C PHE A 12 7.60 12.35 -10.72
N ASP A 13 7.73 12.65 -12.01
CA ASP A 13 6.82 13.57 -12.68
C ASP A 13 5.38 13.02 -12.74
N ARG A 14 5.22 11.67 -12.68
CA ARG A 14 3.94 10.95 -12.84
C ARG A 14 3.68 9.84 -11.81
N VAL A 15 4.62 9.59 -10.93
CA VAL A 15 4.52 8.60 -9.85
C VAL A 15 4.92 9.29 -8.56
N TYR A 16 4.19 9.04 -7.48
CA TYR A 16 4.46 9.66 -6.18
C TYR A 16 5.87 9.34 -5.67
N GLU A 17 6.59 10.39 -5.28
CA GLU A 17 7.89 10.24 -4.63
C GLU A 17 7.70 9.82 -3.18
N PRO A 18 8.36 8.75 -2.70
CA PRO A 18 8.26 8.33 -1.29
C PRO A 18 8.57 9.48 -0.32
N ALA A 19 7.65 9.72 0.60
CA ALA A 19 7.75 10.78 1.59
C ALA A 19 7.52 10.25 3.02
N GLU A 20 7.23 11.13 3.97
CA GLU A 20 7.05 10.77 5.39
C GLU A 20 5.98 9.70 5.61
N ASP A 21 4.92 9.70 4.81
CA ASP A 21 3.84 8.71 4.82
C ASP A 21 4.34 7.31 4.47
N SER A 22 5.08 7.20 3.37
CA SER A 22 5.70 5.94 2.94
C SER A 22 6.66 5.43 4.01
N TYR A 23 7.56 6.27 4.52
CA TYR A 23 8.51 5.89 5.56
C TYR A 23 7.84 5.51 6.88
N LEU A 24 6.73 6.15 7.25
CA LEU A 24 5.96 5.76 8.43
C LEU A 24 5.41 4.34 8.30
N LEU A 25 4.97 3.92 7.10
CA LEU A 25 4.56 2.54 6.85
C LEU A 25 5.74 1.56 7.02
N LEU A 26 6.91 1.88 6.46
CA LEU A 26 8.10 1.05 6.62
C LEU A 26 8.47 0.87 8.10
N ASP A 27 8.53 1.97 8.85
CA ASP A 27 8.87 1.97 10.27
C ASP A 27 7.83 1.21 11.11
N THR A 28 6.54 1.39 10.80
CA THR A 28 5.46 0.70 11.50
C THR A 28 5.51 -0.80 11.26
N LEU A 29 5.56 -1.25 10.00
CA LEU A 29 5.57 -2.67 9.65
C LEU A 29 6.81 -3.40 10.17
N SER A 30 7.94 -2.70 10.33
CA SER A 30 9.19 -3.25 10.89
C SER A 30 9.38 -2.99 12.38
N SER A 31 8.40 -2.39 13.06
CA SER A 31 8.44 -2.19 14.50
C SER A 31 8.39 -3.52 15.24
N SER A 32 8.95 -3.58 16.44
CA SER A 32 8.95 -4.82 17.25
C SER A 32 7.54 -5.32 17.59
N SER A 33 6.59 -4.40 17.80
CA SER A 33 5.19 -4.74 18.09
C SER A 33 4.49 -5.38 16.90
N GLU A 34 4.64 -4.79 15.70
CA GLU A 34 3.98 -5.31 14.49
C GLU A 34 4.67 -6.57 13.98
N SER A 35 6.00 -6.65 14.08
CA SER A 35 6.72 -7.88 13.74
C SER A 35 6.33 -9.05 14.66
N ALA A 36 6.14 -8.80 15.95
CA ALA A 36 5.64 -9.83 16.88
C ALA A 36 4.20 -10.26 16.51
N PHE A 37 3.31 -9.31 16.27
CA PHE A 37 1.92 -9.55 15.86
C PHE A 37 1.84 -10.37 14.56
N LEU A 38 2.60 -9.99 13.53
CA LEU A 38 2.60 -10.66 12.23
C LEU A 38 3.24 -12.05 12.31
N SER A 39 4.32 -12.22 13.10
CA SER A 39 4.97 -13.52 13.29
C SER A 39 4.08 -14.52 14.04
N GLU A 40 3.30 -14.04 15.02
CA GLU A 40 2.33 -14.86 15.75
C GLU A 40 1.15 -15.25 14.87
N ARG A 41 0.66 -14.31 14.04
CA ARG A 41 -0.49 -14.52 13.15
C ARG A 41 -0.16 -15.43 11.96
N PHE A 42 1.09 -15.40 11.48
CA PHE A 42 1.56 -16.17 10.32
C PHE A 42 2.77 -17.05 10.65
N PRO A 43 2.68 -17.97 11.63
CA PRO A 43 3.80 -18.84 11.98
C PRO A 43 4.15 -19.76 10.80
N SER A 44 5.41 -20.25 10.76
CA SER A 44 5.87 -21.12 9.67
C SER A 44 5.11 -22.45 9.54
N SER A 45 4.29 -22.79 10.52
CA SER A 45 3.41 -23.97 10.50
C SER A 45 2.14 -23.81 9.68
N VAL A 46 1.80 -22.58 9.25
CA VAL A 46 0.64 -22.31 8.39
C VAL A 46 1.08 -21.89 6.99
N ALA A 47 0.13 -21.85 6.04
CA ALA A 47 0.38 -21.42 4.66
C ALA A 47 1.03 -20.04 4.62
N PRO A 48 1.95 -19.79 3.66
CA PRO A 48 2.56 -18.47 3.45
C PRO A 48 1.51 -17.37 3.27
N PRO A 49 1.66 -16.20 3.91
CA PRO A 49 0.74 -15.11 3.73
C PRO A 49 0.89 -14.46 2.35
N LEU A 50 -0.24 -14.07 1.76
CA LEU A 50 -0.30 -13.19 0.59
C LEU A 50 -0.48 -11.74 1.05
N VAL A 51 0.51 -10.92 0.73
CA VAL A 51 0.54 -9.49 1.00
C VAL A 51 0.10 -8.74 -0.25
N LEU A 52 -0.90 -7.87 -0.12
CA LEU A 52 -1.36 -6.95 -1.16
C LEU A 52 -1.09 -5.51 -0.74
N GLU A 53 -0.41 -4.74 -1.58
CA GLU A 53 -0.40 -3.29 -1.51
C GLU A 53 -1.30 -2.73 -2.61
N VAL A 54 -2.25 -1.86 -2.24
CA VAL A 54 -3.11 -1.11 -3.16
C VAL A 54 -2.56 0.31 -3.30
N GLY A 55 -2.47 0.82 -4.54
CA GLY A 55 -1.82 2.10 -4.82
C GLY A 55 -0.31 2.01 -4.59
N VAL A 56 0.35 1.06 -5.25
CA VAL A 56 1.78 0.78 -4.99
C VAL A 56 2.72 1.95 -5.29
N GLY A 57 2.31 2.92 -6.12
CA GLY A 57 3.12 4.06 -6.51
C GLY A 57 4.53 3.66 -6.98
N SER A 58 5.56 4.12 -6.28
CA SER A 58 6.96 3.74 -6.57
C SER A 58 7.31 2.29 -6.24
N GLY A 59 6.44 1.58 -5.50
CA GLY A 59 6.67 0.22 -5.03
C GLY A 59 7.57 0.11 -3.80
N VAL A 60 7.93 1.23 -3.15
CA VAL A 60 8.88 1.24 -2.03
C VAL A 60 8.40 0.41 -0.85
N VAL A 61 7.09 0.45 -0.52
CA VAL A 61 6.53 -0.27 0.64
C VAL A 61 6.47 -1.77 0.34
N LEU A 62 5.92 -2.17 -0.81
CA LEU A 62 5.85 -3.59 -1.21
C LEU A 62 7.25 -4.21 -1.33
N ALA A 63 8.20 -3.48 -1.93
CA ALA A 63 9.59 -3.90 -2.04
C ALA A 63 10.27 -4.05 -0.68
N PHE A 64 10.01 -3.12 0.25
CA PHE A 64 10.51 -3.19 1.62
C PHE A 64 9.99 -4.44 2.35
N VAL A 65 8.70 -4.71 2.24
CA VAL A 65 8.05 -5.89 2.84
C VAL A 65 8.64 -7.18 2.25
N ALA A 66 8.75 -7.26 0.93
CA ALA A 66 9.31 -8.42 0.24
C ALA A 66 10.77 -8.67 0.62
N ALA A 67 11.60 -7.63 0.62
CA ALA A 67 13.03 -7.74 0.91
C ALA A 67 13.34 -8.02 2.40
N ASN A 68 12.43 -7.65 3.31
CA ASN A 68 12.63 -7.77 4.75
C ASN A 68 11.64 -8.76 5.42
N ALA A 69 11.07 -9.68 4.66
CA ALA A 69 10.05 -10.63 5.11
C ALA A 69 10.42 -11.36 6.40
N ARG A 70 11.66 -11.84 6.54
CA ARG A 70 12.15 -12.51 7.76
C ARG A 70 12.05 -11.64 9.00
N SER A 71 12.39 -10.36 8.88
CA SER A 71 12.36 -9.42 9.99
C SER A 71 10.94 -9.01 10.36
N ILE A 72 10.02 -8.95 9.38
CA ILE A 72 8.64 -8.51 9.56
C ILE A 72 7.74 -9.67 9.99
N PHE A 73 7.89 -10.86 9.37
CA PHE A 73 6.99 -12.00 9.57
C PHE A 73 7.63 -13.18 10.33
N GLY A 74 8.92 -13.10 10.68
CA GLY A 74 9.66 -14.25 11.19
C GLY A 74 9.90 -15.37 10.17
N ARG A 75 9.45 -15.21 8.91
CA ARG A 75 9.55 -16.17 7.80
C ARG A 75 9.88 -15.44 6.48
N CYS A 76 10.40 -16.16 5.50
CA CYS A 76 10.78 -15.56 4.21
C CYS A 76 9.84 -15.91 3.07
N ASP A 77 9.11 -17.00 3.16
CA ASP A 77 8.26 -17.58 2.13
C ASP A 77 6.90 -16.88 2.00
N ILE A 78 6.88 -15.54 2.00
CA ILE A 78 5.68 -14.75 1.76
C ILE A 78 5.46 -14.52 0.26
N LEU A 79 4.19 -14.27 -0.13
CA LEU A 79 3.84 -13.84 -1.47
C LEU A 79 3.49 -12.36 -1.44
N THR A 80 3.90 -11.61 -2.47
CA THR A 80 3.60 -10.18 -2.59
C THR A 80 2.95 -9.89 -3.94
N LEU A 81 1.91 -9.06 -3.90
CA LEU A 81 1.11 -8.61 -5.03
C LEU A 81 0.84 -7.12 -4.87
N GLY A 82 0.81 -6.37 -5.96
CA GLY A 82 0.45 -4.97 -5.96
C GLY A 82 -0.72 -4.66 -6.89
N THR A 83 -1.43 -3.57 -6.64
CA THR A 83 -2.35 -2.97 -7.60
C THR A 83 -2.14 -1.47 -7.67
N ASP A 84 -2.32 -0.88 -8.85
CA ASP A 84 -2.34 0.56 -9.04
C ASP A 84 -3.19 0.92 -10.26
N ILE A 85 -3.88 2.05 -10.20
CA ILE A 85 -4.65 2.56 -11.32
C ILE A 85 -3.73 3.18 -12.39
N ASN A 86 -2.55 3.66 -11.99
CA ASN A 86 -1.53 4.23 -12.87
C ASN A 86 -0.62 3.13 -13.42
N SER A 87 -0.68 2.86 -14.72
CA SER A 87 0.13 1.83 -15.38
C SER A 87 1.65 2.08 -15.28
N PHE A 88 2.07 3.35 -15.20
CA PHE A 88 3.48 3.70 -15.01
C PHE A 88 3.95 3.40 -13.58
N ALA A 89 3.08 3.57 -12.60
CA ALA A 89 3.33 3.12 -11.23
C ALA A 89 3.45 1.60 -11.16
N CYS A 90 2.58 0.85 -11.85
CA CYS A 90 2.69 -0.61 -11.93
C CYS A 90 4.07 -1.06 -12.46
N GLN A 91 4.54 -0.43 -13.54
CA GLN A 91 5.86 -0.75 -14.13
C GLN A 91 7.01 -0.39 -13.19
N ALA A 92 6.96 0.81 -12.58
CA ALA A 92 7.97 1.27 -11.63
C ALA A 92 8.03 0.35 -10.40
N ALA A 93 6.90 0.03 -9.80
CA ALA A 93 6.82 -0.83 -8.63
C ALA A 93 7.30 -2.26 -8.93
N SER A 94 6.93 -2.83 -10.07
CA SER A 94 7.42 -4.15 -10.48
C SER A 94 8.96 -4.19 -10.57
N GLN A 95 9.58 -3.14 -11.10
CA GLN A 95 11.04 -3.00 -11.14
C GLN A 95 11.63 -2.82 -9.73
N THR A 96 11.02 -1.96 -8.87
CA THR A 96 11.48 -1.72 -7.50
C THR A 96 11.50 -3.02 -6.70
N VAL A 97 10.38 -3.77 -6.70
CA VAL A 97 10.25 -5.03 -5.96
C VAL A 97 11.23 -6.07 -6.46
N SER A 98 11.31 -6.27 -7.79
CA SER A 98 12.22 -7.24 -8.40
C SER A 98 13.68 -6.94 -8.07
N THR A 99 14.07 -5.66 -8.07
CA THR A 99 15.44 -5.24 -7.72
C THR A 99 15.73 -5.49 -6.24
N ALA A 100 14.82 -5.09 -5.34
CA ALA A 100 15.00 -5.27 -3.91
C ALA A 100 15.11 -6.76 -3.49
N ILE A 101 14.35 -7.64 -4.13
CA ILE A 101 14.47 -9.09 -3.92
C ILE A 101 15.81 -9.61 -4.43
N LYS A 102 16.25 -9.18 -5.62
CA LYS A 102 17.55 -9.61 -6.20
C LYS A 102 18.74 -9.17 -5.35
N GLU A 103 18.71 -7.99 -4.78
CA GLU A 103 19.77 -7.51 -3.88
C GLU A 103 19.93 -8.37 -2.62
N ARG A 104 18.92 -9.19 -2.29
CA ARG A 104 18.92 -10.17 -1.20
C ARG A 104 19.25 -11.61 -1.65
N GLU A 105 19.65 -11.82 -2.91
CA GLU A 105 19.85 -13.16 -3.51
C GLU A 105 20.84 -14.09 -2.81
N GLN A 106 21.67 -13.59 -1.91
CA GLN A 106 22.58 -14.39 -1.11
C GLN A 106 21.91 -15.17 0.04
N LEU A 107 20.61 -14.93 0.30
CA LEU A 107 19.85 -15.63 1.31
C LEU A 107 19.10 -16.83 0.70
N PRO A 108 19.11 -18.01 1.33
CA PRO A 108 18.52 -19.23 0.77
C PRO A 108 16.99 -19.18 0.64
N ASP A 109 16.35 -18.31 1.40
CA ASP A 109 14.88 -18.18 1.46
C ASP A 109 14.44 -16.82 0.97
N ARG A 110 13.56 -16.78 -0.01
CA ARG A 110 13.06 -15.54 -0.64
C ARG A 110 11.55 -15.44 -0.55
N SER A 111 11.08 -14.20 -0.46
CA SER A 111 9.69 -13.89 -0.80
C SER A 111 9.45 -14.09 -2.30
N LEU A 112 8.23 -14.46 -2.64
CA LEU A 112 7.78 -14.59 -4.02
C LEU A 112 6.97 -13.35 -4.42
N PHE A 113 7.52 -12.55 -5.32
CA PHE A 113 6.77 -11.48 -5.97
C PHE A 113 5.94 -12.05 -7.11
N LEU A 114 4.62 -11.84 -7.06
CA LEU A 114 3.71 -12.33 -8.09
C LEU A 114 3.67 -11.37 -9.28
N ASP A 115 3.21 -10.14 -9.06
CA ASP A 115 3.18 -9.06 -10.05
C ASP A 115 2.58 -7.77 -9.46
N VAL A 116 2.43 -6.74 -10.31
CA VAL A 116 1.59 -5.56 -10.07
C VAL A 116 0.52 -5.48 -11.14
N VAL A 117 -0.74 -5.47 -10.72
CA VAL A 117 -1.90 -5.45 -11.61
C VAL A 117 -2.38 -4.01 -11.80
N ASN A 118 -2.53 -3.57 -13.06
CA ASN A 118 -3.18 -2.29 -13.34
C ASN A 118 -4.70 -2.43 -13.13
N GLY A 119 -5.24 -1.69 -12.16
CA GLY A 119 -6.64 -1.79 -11.77
C GLY A 119 -7.05 -0.77 -10.72
N ASP A 120 -8.36 -0.58 -10.58
CA ASP A 120 -8.95 0.34 -9.61
C ASP A 120 -9.12 -0.34 -8.25
N LEU A 121 -8.31 0.09 -7.28
CA LEU A 121 -8.28 -0.44 -5.91
C LEU A 121 -8.09 -1.98 -5.90
N ALA A 122 -9.00 -2.71 -5.23
CA ALA A 122 -8.96 -4.17 -5.14
C ALA A 122 -9.99 -4.85 -6.07
N SER A 123 -10.51 -4.16 -7.10
CA SER A 123 -11.57 -4.67 -7.97
C SER A 123 -11.22 -5.97 -8.72
N SER A 124 -9.93 -6.23 -8.96
CA SER A 124 -9.44 -7.45 -9.61
C SER A 124 -9.02 -8.55 -8.61
N ILE A 125 -9.20 -8.31 -7.32
CA ILE A 125 -8.77 -9.24 -6.27
C ILE A 125 -9.91 -10.19 -5.90
N ARG A 126 -9.58 -11.47 -5.79
CA ARG A 126 -10.54 -12.49 -5.37
C ARG A 126 -10.96 -12.23 -3.91
N PRO A 127 -12.26 -12.37 -3.57
CA PRO A 127 -12.71 -12.33 -2.18
C PRO A 127 -11.94 -13.31 -1.28
N HIS A 128 -11.72 -12.91 -0.04
CA HIS A 128 -11.12 -13.70 1.04
C HIS A 128 -9.74 -14.31 0.71
N SER A 129 -8.97 -13.65 -0.16
CA SER A 129 -7.66 -14.17 -0.59
C SER A 129 -6.45 -13.42 -0.02
N ILE A 130 -6.64 -12.29 0.62
CA ILE A 130 -5.56 -11.43 1.10
C ILE A 130 -5.35 -11.62 2.59
N ASP A 131 -4.12 -11.95 2.96
CA ASP A 131 -3.74 -12.14 4.36
C ASP A 131 -3.23 -10.87 5.01
N VAL A 132 -2.46 -10.08 4.27
CA VAL A 132 -1.99 -8.77 4.71
C VAL A 132 -2.28 -7.73 3.64
N PHE A 133 -3.07 -6.73 3.99
CA PHE A 133 -3.44 -5.62 3.12
C PHE A 133 -2.73 -4.34 3.57
N ILE A 134 -2.17 -3.58 2.62
CA ILE A 134 -1.48 -2.31 2.88
C ILE A 134 -2.03 -1.26 1.94
N PHE A 135 -2.36 -0.09 2.47
CA PHE A 135 -2.88 1.02 1.69
C PHE A 135 -2.40 2.37 2.22
N ASN A 136 -1.67 3.07 1.37
CA ASN A 136 -1.38 4.49 1.51
C ASN A 136 -2.29 5.25 0.53
N PRO A 137 -3.49 5.67 0.94
CA PRO A 137 -4.46 6.28 0.04
C PRO A 137 -4.04 7.67 -0.43
N PRO A 138 -4.61 8.20 -1.51
CA PRO A 138 -4.65 9.63 -1.75
C PRO A 138 -5.54 10.27 -0.68
N TYR A 139 -4.94 11.03 0.25
CA TYR A 139 -5.63 11.55 1.45
C TYR A 139 -5.76 13.08 1.49
N VAL A 140 -5.23 13.79 0.49
CA VAL A 140 -5.34 15.24 0.43
C VAL A 140 -6.76 15.65 0.02
N PRO A 141 -7.41 16.60 0.74
CA PRO A 141 -8.71 17.14 0.35
C PRO A 141 -8.58 18.02 -0.91
N ALA A 142 -8.52 17.39 -2.05
CA ALA A 142 -8.44 18.01 -3.38
C ALA A 142 -9.50 17.37 -4.28
N GLU A 143 -9.99 18.10 -5.27
CA GLU A 143 -10.93 17.57 -6.26
C GLU A 143 -10.33 16.37 -6.97
N LEU A 144 -11.15 15.33 -7.20
CA LEU A 144 -10.69 14.16 -7.94
C LEU A 144 -10.44 14.50 -9.40
N PRO A 145 -9.39 13.94 -10.02
CA PRO A 145 -9.11 14.15 -11.43
C PRO A 145 -10.24 13.61 -12.32
N ASP A 146 -10.35 14.18 -13.53
CA ASP A 146 -11.36 13.75 -14.51
C ASP A 146 -11.04 12.36 -15.08
N PHE A 147 -11.69 11.34 -14.55
CA PHE A 147 -11.50 9.94 -14.96
C PHE A 147 -11.90 9.65 -16.40
N THR A 148 -12.64 10.53 -17.08
CA THR A 148 -12.97 10.34 -18.50
C THR A 148 -11.72 10.34 -19.38
N ARG A 149 -10.65 10.97 -18.93
CA ARG A 149 -9.35 11.07 -19.61
C ARG A 149 -8.39 9.94 -19.28
N HIS A 150 -8.75 9.07 -18.31
CA HIS A 150 -7.83 8.10 -17.75
C HIS A 150 -7.29 7.12 -18.80
N ALA A 151 -8.15 6.59 -19.66
CA ALA A 151 -7.74 5.62 -20.68
C ALA A 151 -6.68 6.20 -21.64
N ASP A 152 -6.81 7.48 -22.01
CA ASP A 152 -5.88 8.15 -22.92
C ASP A 152 -4.56 8.53 -22.22
N TYR A 153 -4.62 8.83 -20.91
CA TYR A 153 -3.47 9.31 -20.14
C TYR A 153 -2.67 8.21 -19.46
N ASN A 154 -3.25 7.03 -19.32
CA ASN A 154 -2.63 5.89 -18.67
C ASN A 154 -1.71 5.06 -19.61
N ALA A 155 -1.28 5.65 -20.72
CA ALA A 155 -0.36 5.04 -21.68
C ALA A 155 0.46 6.11 -22.39
N VAL A 156 1.60 5.71 -22.96
CA VAL A 156 2.34 6.58 -23.88
C VAL A 156 1.52 6.71 -25.18
N PRO A 157 1.20 7.92 -25.66
CA PRO A 157 0.43 8.08 -26.89
C PRO A 157 1.10 7.44 -28.09
N GLU A 158 0.29 6.90 -29.00
CA GLU A 158 0.79 6.26 -30.23
C GLU A 158 1.69 7.23 -31.04
N GLY A 159 2.83 6.73 -31.49
CA GLY A 159 3.82 7.53 -32.24
C GLY A 159 4.66 8.50 -31.39
N LYS A 160 4.48 8.54 -30.05
CA LYS A 160 5.31 9.32 -29.13
C LYS A 160 6.21 8.41 -28.31
N THR A 161 7.32 8.96 -27.82
CA THR A 161 8.27 8.27 -26.92
C THR A 161 8.15 8.72 -25.48
N ARG A 162 7.31 9.73 -25.19
CA ARG A 162 7.13 10.33 -23.86
C ARG A 162 5.69 10.78 -23.68
N THR A 163 5.27 10.85 -22.43
CA THR A 163 4.04 11.50 -21.97
C THR A 163 4.14 13.03 -22.12
N SER A 164 3.01 13.70 -22.11
CA SER A 164 2.96 15.18 -22.02
C SER A 164 2.97 15.62 -20.55
N PHE A 165 3.30 16.88 -20.31
CA PHE A 165 3.21 17.49 -18.98
C PHE A 165 1.78 17.35 -18.37
N GLU A 166 0.76 17.50 -19.20
CA GLU A 166 -0.63 17.38 -18.78
C GLU A 166 -0.98 15.93 -18.34
N GLN A 167 -0.45 14.91 -19.06
CA GLN A 167 -0.59 13.51 -18.65
C GLN A 167 0.13 13.23 -17.35
N ASP A 168 1.38 13.71 -17.23
CA ASP A 168 2.18 13.50 -16.01
C ASP A 168 1.51 14.16 -14.80
N SER A 169 0.98 15.38 -14.94
CA SER A 169 0.23 16.08 -13.90
C SER A 169 -1.01 15.31 -13.48
N TYR A 170 -1.82 14.82 -14.44
CA TYR A 170 -2.99 14.00 -14.16
C TYR A 170 -2.65 12.72 -13.42
N LEU A 171 -1.60 12.01 -13.85
CA LEU A 171 -1.17 10.75 -13.23
C LEU A 171 -0.65 10.97 -11.80
N LEU A 172 0.06 12.09 -11.58
CA LEU A 172 0.52 12.46 -10.25
C LEU A 172 -0.64 12.86 -9.33
N GLU A 173 -1.65 13.56 -9.87
CA GLU A 173 -2.85 13.96 -9.13
C GLU A 173 -3.62 12.75 -8.55
N LEU A 174 -3.69 11.63 -9.28
CA LEU A 174 -4.27 10.37 -8.79
C LEU A 174 -3.66 9.88 -7.48
N SER A 175 -2.40 10.23 -7.20
CA SER A 175 -1.67 9.73 -6.04
C SER A 175 -1.95 10.52 -4.75
N TYR A 176 -2.49 11.75 -4.82
CA TYR A 176 -2.74 12.56 -3.64
C TYR A 176 -4.18 13.06 -3.50
N ALA A 177 -4.93 13.24 -4.60
CA ALA A 177 -6.28 13.80 -4.57
C ALA A 177 -7.29 12.79 -4.01
N GLY A 178 -7.70 13.00 -2.77
CA GLY A 178 -8.61 12.13 -2.04
C GLY A 178 -10.08 12.52 -2.09
N GLY A 179 -10.43 13.62 -2.77
CA GLY A 179 -11.80 14.15 -2.83
C GLY A 179 -12.23 14.86 -1.56
N GLU A 180 -13.52 14.91 -1.31
CA GLU A 180 -14.10 15.54 -0.13
C GLU A 180 -13.50 14.94 1.17
N ASP A 181 -13.06 15.81 2.07
CA ASP A 181 -12.35 15.45 3.32
C ASP A 181 -11.09 14.56 3.09
N GLY A 182 -10.62 14.36 1.86
CA GLY A 182 -9.54 13.43 1.51
C GLY A 182 -9.94 11.95 1.71
N MET A 183 -11.24 11.63 1.68
CA MET A 183 -11.75 10.33 2.10
C MET A 183 -12.51 9.57 1.01
N VAL A 184 -12.76 10.17 -0.16
CA VAL A 184 -13.59 9.52 -1.19
C VAL A 184 -12.96 8.19 -1.65
N VAL A 185 -11.67 8.20 -1.98
CA VAL A 185 -10.96 6.99 -2.41
C VAL A 185 -10.77 6.01 -1.23
N THR A 186 -10.44 6.54 -0.05
CA THR A 186 -10.28 5.73 1.16
C THR A 186 -11.58 5.01 1.53
N ASN A 187 -12.73 5.69 1.48
CA ASN A 187 -14.03 5.07 1.80
C ASN A 187 -14.38 3.95 0.83
N ARG A 188 -14.14 4.14 -0.49
CA ARG A 188 -14.31 3.07 -1.50
C ARG A 188 -13.47 1.84 -1.18
N MET A 189 -12.26 2.02 -0.67
CA MET A 189 -11.41 0.89 -0.28
C MET A 189 -11.89 0.25 1.03
N LEU A 190 -12.31 1.04 2.02
CA LEU A 190 -12.86 0.51 3.28
C LEU A 190 -14.06 -0.40 3.05
N GLU A 191 -14.90 -0.11 2.05
CA GLU A 191 -16.03 -0.98 1.65
C GLU A 191 -15.58 -2.32 1.07
N GLN A 192 -14.35 -2.42 0.55
CA GLN A 192 -13.80 -3.64 -0.06
C GLN A 192 -12.96 -4.48 0.92
N ILE A 193 -12.44 -3.88 2.00
CA ILE A 193 -11.48 -4.56 2.90
C ILE A 193 -12.08 -5.84 3.50
N SER A 194 -13.32 -5.79 3.99
CA SER A 194 -13.98 -6.96 4.60
C SER A 194 -14.12 -8.13 3.63
N ASP A 195 -14.29 -7.83 2.36
CA ASP A 195 -14.51 -8.84 1.33
C ASP A 195 -13.20 -9.47 0.83
N ILE A 196 -12.10 -8.71 0.79
CA ILE A 196 -10.82 -9.23 0.27
C ILE A 196 -9.96 -9.92 1.32
N LEU A 197 -10.09 -9.53 2.60
CA LEU A 197 -9.31 -10.14 3.68
C LEU A 197 -9.69 -11.60 3.91
N SER A 198 -8.68 -12.44 4.07
CA SER A 198 -8.88 -13.86 4.36
C SER A 198 -9.54 -14.04 5.73
N GLU A 199 -10.51 -14.95 5.81
CA GLU A 199 -11.24 -15.23 7.03
C GLU A 199 -10.30 -15.73 8.15
N GLY A 200 -10.49 -15.20 9.35
CA GLY A 200 -9.80 -15.62 10.56
C GLY A 200 -8.33 -15.21 10.70
N ARG A 201 -7.66 -14.80 9.59
CA ARG A 201 -6.24 -14.39 9.66
C ARG A 201 -5.90 -13.10 8.92
N GLY A 202 -6.83 -12.54 8.13
CA GLY A 202 -6.60 -11.31 7.39
C GLY A 202 -6.32 -10.11 8.32
N VAL A 203 -5.40 -9.24 7.92
CA VAL A 203 -5.07 -7.98 8.60
C VAL A 203 -4.82 -6.88 7.57
N GLY A 204 -5.32 -5.68 7.82
CA GLY A 204 -5.11 -4.51 6.98
C GLY A 204 -4.33 -3.41 7.70
N TYR A 205 -3.54 -2.65 6.95
CA TYR A 205 -2.84 -1.44 7.39
C TYR A 205 -3.22 -0.29 6.47
N VAL A 206 -3.89 0.72 7.02
CA VAL A 206 -4.34 1.91 6.28
C VAL A 206 -3.72 3.15 6.89
N LEU A 207 -3.10 3.97 6.04
CA LEU A 207 -2.61 5.28 6.44
C LEU A 207 -3.75 6.29 6.40
N LEU A 208 -3.84 7.12 7.41
CA LEU A 208 -4.78 8.24 7.51
C LEU A 208 -4.03 9.46 8.04
N CYS A 209 -4.38 10.65 7.55
CA CYS A 209 -3.97 11.89 8.21
C CYS A 209 -5.01 12.36 9.23
N ALA A 210 -4.65 13.32 10.07
CA ALA A 210 -5.56 13.80 11.12
C ALA A 210 -6.88 14.37 10.57
N GLN A 211 -6.86 14.95 9.36
CA GLN A 211 -8.05 15.49 8.70
C GLN A 211 -9.04 14.39 8.28
N ASN A 212 -8.55 13.18 8.03
CA ASN A 212 -9.36 12.00 7.73
C ASN A 212 -10.08 11.43 8.96
N LYS A 213 -9.98 12.09 10.12
CA LYS A 213 -10.68 11.73 11.36
C LYS A 213 -10.44 10.25 11.77
N PRO A 214 -9.19 9.81 12.02
CA PRO A 214 -8.85 8.39 12.25
C PRO A 214 -9.69 7.70 13.32
N GLU A 215 -10.09 8.41 14.38
CA GLU A 215 -10.93 7.82 15.43
C GLU A 215 -12.35 7.47 14.94
N ALA A 216 -12.93 8.32 14.06
CA ALA A 216 -14.22 8.03 13.44
C ALA A 216 -14.12 6.84 12.48
N VAL A 217 -13.05 6.76 11.67
CA VAL A 217 -12.80 5.61 10.79
C VAL A 217 -12.65 4.32 11.59
N LYS A 218 -11.89 4.32 12.68
CA LYS A 218 -11.76 3.14 13.55
C LYS A 218 -13.10 2.72 14.15
N GLN A 219 -13.96 3.66 14.53
CA GLN A 219 -15.28 3.34 15.03
C GLN A 219 -16.16 2.72 13.93
N GLN A 220 -16.17 3.31 12.75
CA GLN A 220 -16.87 2.76 11.58
C GLN A 220 -16.44 1.31 11.28
N ILE A 221 -15.15 1.00 11.36
CA ILE A 221 -14.63 -0.36 11.13
C ILE A 221 -15.15 -1.33 12.22
N ARG A 222 -15.16 -0.93 13.49
CA ARG A 222 -15.71 -1.75 14.57
C ARG A 222 -17.20 -2.02 14.39
N ASP A 223 -17.90 -1.11 13.74
CA ASP A 223 -19.36 -1.21 13.48
C ASP A 223 -19.68 -2.12 12.26
N TRP A 224 -18.67 -2.64 11.52
CA TRP A 224 -18.90 -3.60 10.42
C TRP A 224 -19.49 -4.94 10.89
N GLY A 225 -19.40 -5.24 12.18
CA GLY A 225 -19.96 -6.43 12.80
C GLY A 225 -19.10 -6.99 13.92
N SER A 226 -19.55 -8.07 14.56
CA SER A 226 -18.84 -8.67 15.68
C SER A 226 -17.44 -9.15 15.27
N GLY A 227 -16.47 -8.85 16.13
CA GLY A 227 -15.07 -9.29 15.96
C GLY A 227 -14.18 -8.31 15.18
N TRP A 228 -14.72 -7.31 14.47
CA TRP A 228 -13.87 -6.32 13.81
C TRP A 228 -13.19 -5.38 14.80
N GLN A 229 -11.88 -5.23 14.62
CA GLN A 229 -11.01 -4.41 15.45
C GLN A 229 -10.28 -3.39 14.57
N ALA A 230 -10.03 -2.22 15.14
CA ALA A 230 -9.21 -1.19 14.49
C ALA A 230 -8.41 -0.44 15.55
N GLU A 231 -7.09 -0.38 15.36
CA GLU A 231 -6.16 0.23 16.30
C GLU A 231 -5.10 1.06 15.59
N THR A 232 -4.68 2.17 16.19
CA THR A 232 -3.57 2.96 15.68
C THR A 232 -2.26 2.36 16.16
N VAL A 233 -1.45 1.83 15.23
CA VAL A 233 -0.19 1.15 15.49
C VAL A 233 1.06 1.94 15.08
N GLY A 234 0.88 2.99 14.26
CA GLY A 234 1.95 3.92 13.86
C GLY A 234 1.45 5.36 13.91
N LYS A 235 2.34 6.29 14.30
CA LYS A 235 2.06 7.74 14.30
C LYS A 235 3.31 8.51 13.89
N SER A 236 3.15 9.54 13.03
CA SER A 236 4.22 10.48 12.78
C SER A 236 4.54 11.29 14.04
N GLY A 237 5.83 11.58 14.26
CA GLY A 237 6.27 12.38 15.38
C GLY A 237 5.86 13.85 15.27
N LYS A 238 5.98 14.62 16.38
CA LYS A 238 5.70 16.07 16.43
C LYS A 238 6.54 16.94 15.46
N LYS A 239 7.54 16.35 14.80
CA LYS A 239 8.47 17.03 13.86
C LYS A 239 8.08 16.83 12.39
N ALA A 240 7.14 15.97 12.09
CA ALA A 240 6.65 15.75 10.73
C ALA A 240 5.62 16.83 10.39
N GLY A 241 6.06 18.00 9.95
CA GLY A 241 5.26 19.11 9.49
C GLY A 241 3.96 19.37 10.29
N TRP A 242 2.94 19.87 9.62
CA TRP A 242 1.58 20.08 10.19
C TRP A 242 0.65 18.86 9.99
N GLU A 243 1.06 17.86 9.18
CA GLU A 243 0.32 16.63 8.96
C GLU A 243 0.65 15.61 10.06
N LYS A 244 -0.37 15.21 10.81
CA LYS A 244 -0.29 14.09 11.73
C LYS A 244 -0.78 12.84 11.04
N LEU A 245 0.14 11.93 10.76
CA LEU A 245 -0.16 10.66 10.09
C LEU A 245 -0.40 9.56 11.11
N HIS A 246 -1.29 8.65 10.78
CA HIS A 246 -1.66 7.49 11.58
C HIS A 246 -1.68 6.24 10.69
N ILE A 247 -1.06 5.15 11.14
CA ILE A 247 -1.28 3.83 10.56
C ILE A 247 -2.31 3.11 11.41
N VAL A 248 -3.44 2.77 10.81
CA VAL A 248 -4.50 1.99 11.45
C VAL A 248 -4.40 0.54 11.01
N ARG A 249 -4.22 -0.37 11.97
CA ARG A 249 -4.33 -1.81 11.78
C ARG A 249 -5.78 -2.24 11.95
N ILE A 250 -6.25 -3.06 11.01
CA ILE A 250 -7.64 -3.55 10.90
C ILE A 250 -7.59 -5.08 10.85
N TRP A 251 -8.36 -5.77 11.70
CA TRP A 251 -8.44 -7.22 11.68
C TRP A 251 -9.77 -7.71 12.26
N LYS A 252 -10.05 -8.98 12.04
CA LYS A 252 -11.18 -9.65 12.70
C LYS A 252 -10.66 -10.73 13.66
N GLU A 253 -11.22 -10.78 14.87
CA GLU A 253 -10.97 -11.83 15.86
C GLU A 253 -11.70 -13.12 15.53
#